data_edfaf724d0271cb3b0c95ac82903fd86
#
_entry.id   edfaf724d0271cb3b0c95ac82903fd86
#
_cell.length_a   1.000
_cell.length_b   1.000
_cell.length_c   1.000
_cell.angle_alpha   90.00
_cell.angle_beta   90.00
_cell.angle_gamma   90.00
#
_symmetry.space_group_name_H-M   'P 1'
#
loop_
_entity.id
_entity.type
_entity.pdbx_description
1 polymer ?
#
loop_
_entity_poly.entity_id
_entity_poly.type
_entity_poly.pdbx_seq_one_letter_code
_entity_poly.pdbx_strand_id
1 'polypeptide(L)'
;MNAIDLLKQQHREVEELFEEFEQAGEGAKKTKERLCQEIGDALAVHATIEEKIFYPESKQEKTEELLRESVEEHLAVKKLLADIMASDMDDPQFDAKVKVLKEQVEHHVEEEERELFPLVSKACSKEDLEDMGARMQEMADELEDEGQPRASIPQETDKPAPI
;
A
#
# COMPACT_ATOMS: atom_id res chain seq x y z
N MET A 1 17.93 -6.89 0.07
CA MET A 1 16.56 -7.45 -0.16
C MET A 1 16.11 -7.06 -1.54
N ASN A 2 15.63 -7.98 -2.34
CA ASN A 2 15.14 -7.65 -3.67
C ASN A 2 13.75 -6.97 -3.59
N ALA A 3 13.32 -6.40 -4.72
CA ALA A 3 12.07 -5.64 -4.77
C ALA A 3 10.85 -6.44 -4.32
N ILE A 4 10.73 -7.69 -4.79
CA ILE A 4 9.57 -8.54 -4.46
C ILE A 4 9.54 -8.90 -2.98
N ASP A 5 10.70 -9.26 -2.40
CA ASP A 5 10.78 -9.59 -0.98
C ASP A 5 10.47 -8.37 -0.11
N LEU A 6 10.93 -7.19 -0.49
CA LEU A 6 10.60 -5.95 0.19
C LEU A 6 9.08 -5.69 0.20
N LEU A 7 8.43 -5.80 -0.96
CA LEU A 7 6.99 -5.59 -1.06
C LEU A 7 6.21 -6.62 -0.24
N LYS A 8 6.61 -7.89 -0.28
CA LYS A 8 5.98 -8.93 0.53
C LYS A 8 6.13 -8.66 2.03
N GLN A 9 7.29 -8.17 2.46
CA GLN A 9 7.49 -7.79 3.85
C GLN A 9 6.53 -6.67 4.25
N GLN A 10 6.40 -5.63 3.41
CA GLN A 10 5.48 -4.52 3.66
C GLN A 10 4.02 -4.99 3.69
N HIS A 11 3.65 -5.96 2.86
CA HIS A 11 2.32 -6.59 2.92
C HIS A 11 2.05 -7.20 4.30
N ARG A 12 3.03 -7.93 4.86
CA ARG A 12 2.88 -8.55 6.19
C ARG A 12 2.78 -7.48 7.29
N GLU A 13 3.57 -6.43 7.21
CA GLU A 13 3.55 -5.33 8.18
C GLU A 13 2.17 -4.65 8.23
N VAL A 14 1.59 -4.36 7.08
CA VAL A 14 0.25 -3.77 6.99
C VAL A 14 -0.82 -4.74 7.52
N GLU A 15 -0.71 -6.01 7.17
CA GLU A 15 -1.61 -7.05 7.67
C GLU A 15 -1.63 -7.11 9.20
N GLU A 16 -0.44 -7.06 9.82
CA GLU A 16 -0.31 -7.01 11.27
C GLU A 16 -0.98 -5.78 11.88
N LEU A 17 -0.82 -4.61 11.26
CA LEU A 17 -1.47 -3.38 11.72
C LEU A 17 -3.00 -3.48 11.68
N PHE A 18 -3.55 -4.06 10.63
CA PHE A 18 -5.00 -4.31 10.56
C PHE A 18 -5.48 -5.29 11.63
N GLU A 19 -4.71 -6.35 11.88
CA GLU A 19 -5.04 -7.31 12.94
C GLU A 19 -5.03 -6.65 14.32
N GLU A 20 -4.03 -5.82 14.60
CA GLU A 20 -3.98 -5.04 15.85
C GLU A 20 -5.19 -4.12 16.00
N PHE A 21 -5.60 -3.48 14.90
CA PHE A 21 -6.79 -2.63 14.89
C PHE A 21 -8.06 -3.42 15.25
N GLU A 22 -8.23 -4.60 14.66
CA GLU A 22 -9.38 -5.46 14.93
C GLU A 22 -9.41 -5.98 16.38
N GLN A 23 -8.24 -6.20 16.96
CA GLN A 23 -8.12 -6.66 18.34
C GLN A 23 -8.28 -5.53 19.36
N ALA A 24 -8.17 -4.27 18.94
CA ALA A 24 -8.42 -3.14 19.81
C ALA A 24 -9.91 -3.07 20.17
N GLY A 25 -10.21 -3.11 21.45
CA GLY A 25 -11.59 -3.15 21.94
C GLY A 25 -12.35 -1.85 21.72
N GLU A 26 -13.66 -1.91 21.91
CA GLU A 26 -14.51 -0.72 21.93
C GLU A 26 -14.01 0.24 23.01
N GLY A 27 -13.95 1.54 22.68
CA GLY A 27 -13.44 2.55 23.59
C GLY A 27 -11.93 2.75 23.59
N ALA A 28 -11.17 1.94 22.83
CA ALA A 28 -9.72 2.12 22.66
C ALA A 28 -9.41 3.16 21.56
N LYS A 29 -10.02 4.33 21.64
CA LYS A 29 -9.94 5.38 20.59
C LYS A 29 -8.53 5.82 20.25
N LYS A 30 -7.71 6.07 21.27
CA LYS A 30 -6.31 6.50 21.04
C LYS A 30 -5.48 5.45 20.33
N THR A 31 -5.64 4.18 20.71
CA THR A 31 -4.96 3.06 20.06
C THR A 31 -5.41 2.93 18.61
N LYS A 32 -6.72 2.98 18.37
CA LYS A 32 -7.29 2.91 17.02
C LYS A 32 -6.84 4.07 16.14
N GLU A 33 -6.82 5.29 16.69
CA GLU A 33 -6.34 6.46 15.98
C GLU A 33 -4.87 6.31 15.57
N ARG A 34 -4.02 5.89 16.49
CA ARG A 34 -2.60 5.64 16.21
C ARG A 34 -2.44 4.56 15.13
N LEU A 35 -3.16 3.46 15.23
CA LEU A 35 -3.09 2.37 14.24
C LEU A 35 -3.56 2.82 12.87
N CYS A 36 -4.64 3.62 12.79
CA CYS A 36 -5.09 4.17 11.51
C CYS A 36 -4.04 5.08 10.87
N GLN A 37 -3.33 5.88 11.68
CA GLN A 37 -2.24 6.71 11.18
C GLN A 37 -1.08 5.85 10.67
N GLU A 38 -0.70 4.83 11.41
CA GLU A 38 0.35 3.89 11.00
C GLU A 38 -0.02 3.12 9.73
N ILE A 39 -1.26 2.66 9.62
CA ILE A 39 -1.78 2.02 8.40
C ILE A 39 -1.71 2.99 7.22
N GLY A 40 -2.15 4.22 7.41
CA GLY A 40 -2.11 5.26 6.38
C GLY A 40 -0.69 5.56 5.92
N ASP A 41 0.24 5.69 6.84
CA ASP A 41 1.66 5.92 6.52
C ASP A 41 2.26 4.73 5.76
N ALA A 42 2.02 3.51 6.23
CA ALA A 42 2.53 2.30 5.60
C ALA A 42 1.97 2.12 4.17
N LEU A 43 0.69 2.35 3.97
CA LEU A 43 0.06 2.25 2.66
C LEU A 43 0.55 3.35 1.71
N ALA A 44 0.76 4.57 2.20
CA ALA A 44 1.29 5.67 1.40
C ALA A 44 2.71 5.38 0.90
N VAL A 45 3.59 4.91 1.77
CA VAL A 45 4.96 4.53 1.40
C VAL A 45 4.94 3.39 0.39
N HIS A 46 4.19 2.34 0.68
CA HIS A 46 4.10 1.15 -0.17
C HIS A 46 3.60 1.50 -1.58
N ALA A 47 2.50 2.22 -1.69
CA ALA A 47 1.96 2.64 -2.97
C ALA A 47 2.92 3.53 -3.74
N THR A 48 3.62 4.44 -3.06
CA THR A 48 4.56 5.35 -3.70
C THR A 48 5.74 4.61 -4.32
N ILE A 49 6.36 3.69 -3.59
CA ILE A 49 7.52 2.94 -4.14
C ILE A 49 7.10 2.01 -5.28
N GLU A 50 5.89 1.47 -5.24
CA GLU A 50 5.36 0.69 -6.35
C GLU A 50 5.10 1.56 -7.58
N GLU A 51 4.40 2.67 -7.41
CA GLU A 51 4.02 3.56 -8.53
C GLU A 51 5.21 4.29 -9.14
N LYS A 52 6.23 4.60 -8.37
CA LYS A 52 7.41 5.35 -8.83
C LYS A 52 8.52 4.47 -9.38
N ILE A 53 8.70 3.27 -8.87
CA ILE A 53 9.82 2.39 -9.24
C ILE A 53 9.33 1.03 -9.75
N PHE A 54 8.64 0.28 -8.93
CA PHE A 54 8.32 -1.12 -9.24
C PHE A 54 7.45 -1.30 -10.47
N TYR A 55 6.32 -0.61 -10.55
CA TYR A 55 5.40 -0.73 -11.67
C TYR A 55 5.99 -0.24 -12.99
N PRO A 56 6.63 0.95 -13.05
CA PRO A 56 7.26 1.40 -14.31
C PRO A 56 8.33 0.44 -14.83
N GLU A 57 9.15 -0.09 -13.95
CA GLU A 57 10.24 -1.00 -14.34
C GLU A 57 9.78 -2.44 -14.58
N SER A 58 8.58 -2.79 -14.12
CA SER A 58 7.95 -4.09 -14.36
C SER A 58 7.09 -4.13 -15.61
N LYS A 59 6.94 -3.00 -16.31
CA LYS A 59 6.04 -2.88 -17.45
C LYS A 59 6.56 -3.65 -18.66
N GLN A 60 5.75 -4.57 -19.15
CA GLN A 60 5.96 -5.34 -20.36
C GLN A 60 4.61 -5.85 -20.87
N GLU A 61 4.58 -6.47 -22.04
CA GLU A 61 3.34 -6.94 -22.66
C GLU A 61 2.49 -7.82 -21.72
N LYS A 62 3.14 -8.75 -21.00
CA LYS A 62 2.44 -9.68 -20.11
C LYS A 62 1.94 -9.07 -18.80
N THR A 63 2.51 -7.96 -18.37
CA THR A 63 2.18 -7.33 -17.08
C THR A 63 1.32 -6.08 -17.22
N GLU A 64 1.21 -5.48 -18.39
CA GLU A 64 0.58 -4.17 -18.58
C GLU A 64 -0.86 -4.13 -18.07
N GLU A 65 -1.67 -5.14 -18.36
CA GLU A 65 -3.06 -5.20 -17.91
C GLU A 65 -3.16 -5.25 -16.38
N LEU A 66 -2.33 -6.11 -15.75
CA LEU A 66 -2.27 -6.22 -14.29
C LEU A 66 -1.81 -4.92 -13.64
N LEU A 67 -0.83 -4.23 -14.25
CA LEU A 67 -0.35 -2.94 -13.73
C LEU A 67 -1.42 -1.87 -13.79
N ARG A 68 -2.19 -1.81 -14.88
CA ARG A 68 -3.32 -0.88 -15.00
C ARG A 68 -4.39 -1.13 -13.94
N GLU A 69 -4.68 -2.40 -13.68
CA GLU A 69 -5.61 -2.79 -12.62
C GLU A 69 -5.05 -2.42 -11.24
N SER A 70 -3.76 -2.67 -11.01
CA SER A 70 -3.10 -2.34 -9.74
C SER A 70 -3.20 -0.86 -9.38
N VAL A 71 -2.97 0.05 -10.32
CA VAL A 71 -3.07 1.49 -10.03
C VAL A 71 -4.51 1.95 -9.82
N GLU A 72 -5.49 1.29 -10.43
CA GLU A 72 -6.91 1.54 -10.13
C GLU A 72 -7.28 1.04 -8.74
N GLU A 73 -6.77 -0.10 -8.33
CA GLU A 73 -6.95 -0.60 -6.97
C GLU A 73 -6.30 0.34 -5.94
N HIS A 74 -5.10 0.86 -6.23
CA HIS A 74 -4.47 1.88 -5.41
C HIS A 74 -5.35 3.13 -5.27
N LEU A 75 -5.95 3.58 -6.36
CA LEU A 75 -6.85 4.74 -6.34
C LEU A 75 -8.05 4.49 -5.41
N ALA A 76 -8.65 3.32 -5.48
CA ALA A 76 -9.77 2.94 -4.62
C ALA A 76 -9.36 2.94 -3.13
N VAL A 77 -8.19 2.38 -2.83
CA VAL A 77 -7.61 2.39 -1.47
C VAL A 77 -7.35 3.82 -0.99
N LYS A 78 -6.77 4.66 -1.83
CA LYS A 78 -6.48 6.08 -1.50
C LYS A 78 -7.76 6.85 -1.17
N LYS A 79 -8.83 6.65 -1.95
CA LYS A 79 -10.14 7.28 -1.70
C LYS A 79 -10.73 6.86 -0.37
N LEU A 80 -10.72 5.57 -0.05
CA LEU A 80 -11.17 5.04 1.23
C LEU A 80 -10.33 5.59 2.38
N LEU A 81 -9.02 5.58 2.23
CA LEU A 81 -8.10 6.05 3.26
C LEU A 81 -8.30 7.54 3.53
N ALA A 82 -8.46 8.36 2.49
CA ALA A 82 -8.77 9.79 2.64
C ALA A 82 -10.09 10.02 3.39
N ASP A 83 -11.11 9.22 3.10
CA ASP A 83 -12.40 9.28 3.80
C ASP A 83 -12.24 8.91 5.28
N ILE A 84 -11.48 7.87 5.59
CA ILE A 84 -11.18 7.46 6.97
C ILE A 84 -10.43 8.57 7.71
N MET A 85 -9.43 9.17 7.08
CA MET A 85 -8.65 10.27 7.68
C MET A 85 -9.49 11.50 7.99
N ALA A 86 -10.53 11.76 7.20
CA ALA A 86 -11.46 12.87 7.40
C ALA A 86 -12.63 12.54 8.34
N SER A 87 -12.79 11.27 8.73
CA SER A 87 -13.88 10.81 9.56
C SER A 87 -13.60 11.04 11.05
N ASP A 88 -14.68 11.26 11.80
CA ASP A 88 -14.60 11.30 13.25
C ASP A 88 -14.49 9.87 13.80
N MET A 89 -13.65 9.69 14.82
CA MET A 89 -13.50 8.39 15.52
C MET A 89 -14.81 7.93 16.18
N ASP A 90 -15.72 8.83 16.49
CA ASP A 90 -17.03 8.53 17.08
C ASP A 90 -18.10 8.16 16.03
N ASP A 91 -17.79 8.28 14.73
CA ASP A 91 -18.69 7.87 13.66
C ASP A 91 -18.96 6.37 13.79
N PRO A 92 -20.26 5.94 13.88
CA PRO A 92 -20.58 4.52 13.92
C PRO A 92 -20.08 3.71 12.70
N GLN A 93 -19.79 4.39 11.59
CA GLN A 93 -19.28 3.76 10.36
C GLN A 93 -17.74 3.61 10.35
N PHE A 94 -17.04 4.19 11.35
CA PHE A 94 -15.57 4.22 11.32
C PHE A 94 -14.94 2.80 11.20
N ASP A 95 -15.31 1.91 12.08
CA ASP A 95 -14.77 0.53 12.07
C ASP A 95 -15.15 -0.22 10.79
N ALA A 96 -16.35 0.03 10.26
CA ALA A 96 -16.79 -0.57 8.99
C ALA A 96 -15.96 -0.06 7.81
N LYS A 97 -15.61 1.21 7.80
CA LYS A 97 -14.72 1.79 6.76
C LYS A 97 -13.34 1.15 6.79
N VAL A 98 -12.78 0.97 7.97
CA VAL A 98 -11.45 0.32 8.13
C VAL A 98 -11.52 -1.14 7.69
N LYS A 99 -12.60 -1.84 8.01
CA LYS A 99 -12.80 -3.23 7.57
C LYS A 99 -12.84 -3.35 6.04
N VAL A 100 -13.55 -2.45 5.37
CA VAL A 100 -13.63 -2.44 3.90
C VAL A 100 -12.25 -2.10 3.31
N LEU A 101 -11.52 -1.17 3.91
CA LEU A 101 -10.14 -0.86 3.50
C LEU A 101 -9.27 -2.11 3.59
N LYS A 102 -9.33 -2.84 4.70
CA LYS A 102 -8.58 -4.10 4.88
C LYS A 102 -8.91 -5.10 3.77
N GLU A 103 -10.18 -5.31 3.48
CA GLU A 103 -10.63 -6.25 2.44
C GLU A 103 -10.07 -5.87 1.06
N GLN A 104 -10.07 -4.59 0.72
CA GLN A 104 -9.52 -4.11 -0.55
C GLN A 104 -8.00 -4.28 -0.62
N VAL A 105 -7.30 -3.99 0.47
CA VAL A 105 -5.84 -4.19 0.55
C VAL A 105 -5.50 -5.67 0.43
N GLU A 106 -6.20 -6.54 1.13
CA GLU A 106 -5.98 -7.99 1.05
C GLU A 106 -6.18 -8.53 -0.36
N HIS A 107 -7.23 -8.09 -1.05
CA HIS A 107 -7.50 -8.48 -2.42
C HIS A 107 -6.37 -8.06 -3.37
N HIS A 108 -5.92 -6.80 -3.26
CA HIS A 108 -4.81 -6.27 -4.04
C HIS A 108 -3.51 -7.03 -3.79
N VAL A 109 -3.19 -7.28 -2.52
CA VAL A 109 -2.01 -8.04 -2.11
C VAL A 109 -2.03 -9.46 -2.70
N GLU A 110 -3.17 -10.12 -2.62
CA GLU A 110 -3.33 -11.48 -3.15
C GLU A 110 -3.09 -11.52 -4.67
N GLU A 111 -3.64 -10.58 -5.41
CA GLU A 111 -3.41 -10.50 -6.86
C GLU A 111 -1.95 -10.24 -7.20
N GLU A 112 -1.31 -9.33 -6.49
CA GLU A 112 0.11 -9.07 -6.72
C GLU A 112 0.97 -10.30 -6.46
N GLU A 113 0.80 -10.95 -5.33
CA GLU A 113 1.64 -12.07 -4.94
C GLU A 113 1.39 -13.32 -5.80
N ARG A 114 0.16 -13.52 -6.26
CA ARG A 114 -0.20 -14.71 -7.05
C ARG A 114 -0.02 -14.54 -8.54
N GLU A 115 -0.21 -13.34 -9.07
CA GLU A 115 -0.24 -13.10 -10.52
C GLU A 115 0.90 -12.20 -11.00
N LEU A 116 1.09 -11.02 -10.40
CA LEU A 116 2.06 -10.05 -10.88
C LEU A 116 3.49 -10.43 -10.54
N PHE A 117 3.78 -10.73 -9.29
CA PHE A 117 5.15 -11.00 -8.84
C PHE A 117 5.80 -12.20 -9.57
N PRO A 118 5.08 -13.31 -9.82
CA PRO A 118 5.66 -14.41 -10.61
C PRO A 118 6.05 -14.00 -12.04
N LEU A 119 5.26 -13.14 -12.69
CA LEU A 119 5.57 -12.63 -14.03
C LEU A 119 6.79 -11.72 -14.01
N VAL A 120 6.87 -10.82 -13.03
CA VAL A 120 8.01 -9.91 -12.86
C VAL A 120 9.28 -10.71 -12.55
N SER A 121 9.18 -11.71 -11.69
CA SER A 121 10.31 -12.58 -11.34
C SER A 121 10.89 -13.34 -12.54
N LYS A 122 10.06 -13.70 -13.51
CA LYS A 122 10.51 -14.34 -14.75
C LYS A 122 11.10 -13.36 -15.75
N ALA A 123 10.64 -12.11 -15.73
CA ALA A 123 11.05 -11.09 -16.70
C ALA A 123 12.31 -10.32 -16.30
N CYS A 124 12.56 -10.17 -15.02
CA CYS A 124 13.69 -9.40 -14.49
C CYS A 124 14.79 -10.33 -13.99
N SER A 125 16.04 -9.93 -14.19
CA SER A 125 17.16 -10.67 -13.63
C SER A 125 17.22 -10.50 -12.10
N LYS A 126 17.96 -11.39 -11.45
CA LYS A 126 18.22 -11.28 -10.02
C LYS A 126 18.85 -9.92 -9.66
N GLU A 127 19.81 -9.48 -10.48
CA GLU A 127 20.48 -8.19 -10.29
C GLU A 127 19.54 -7.01 -10.43
N ASP A 128 18.65 -7.04 -11.43
CA ASP A 128 17.63 -6.00 -11.62
C ASP A 128 16.71 -5.88 -10.41
N LEU A 129 16.25 -7.02 -9.89
CA LEU A 129 15.37 -7.04 -8.71
C LEU A 129 16.08 -6.56 -7.44
N GLU A 130 17.37 -6.86 -7.28
CA GLU A 130 18.17 -6.38 -6.15
C GLU A 130 18.42 -4.87 -6.25
N ASP A 131 18.76 -4.36 -7.42
CA ASP A 131 18.93 -2.92 -7.66
C ASP A 131 17.63 -2.15 -7.41
N MET A 132 16.54 -2.66 -7.95
CA MET A 132 15.22 -2.09 -7.77
C MET A 132 14.85 -2.06 -6.29
N GLY A 133 15.07 -3.16 -5.56
CA GLY A 133 14.81 -3.25 -4.12
C GLY A 133 15.59 -2.23 -3.31
N ALA A 134 16.87 -2.01 -3.64
CA ALA A 134 17.71 -1.02 -2.96
C ALA A 134 17.18 0.40 -3.16
N ARG A 135 16.80 0.76 -4.37
CA ARG A 135 16.22 2.09 -4.68
C ARG A 135 14.85 2.29 -4.03
N MET A 136 14.04 1.24 -3.99
CA MET A 136 12.74 1.28 -3.33
C MET A 136 12.89 1.47 -1.82
N GLN A 137 13.85 0.78 -1.20
CA GLN A 137 14.13 0.94 0.23
C GLN A 137 14.62 2.36 0.53
N GLU A 138 15.51 2.91 -0.28
CA GLU A 138 15.99 4.28 -0.12
C GLU A 138 14.83 5.28 -0.18
N MET A 139 13.94 5.14 -1.16
CA MET A 139 12.74 5.98 -1.29
C MET A 139 11.81 5.84 -0.07
N ALA A 140 11.59 4.61 0.40
CA ALA A 140 10.76 4.36 1.58
C ALA A 140 11.35 5.06 2.82
N ASP A 141 12.66 4.94 3.03
CA ASP A 141 13.34 5.58 4.15
C ASP A 141 13.24 7.11 4.08
N GLU A 142 13.38 7.69 2.89
CA GLU A 142 13.22 9.13 2.68
C GLU A 142 11.79 9.60 3.02
N LEU A 143 10.78 8.86 2.57
CA LEU A 143 9.38 9.19 2.84
C LEU A 143 9.06 9.13 4.34
N GLU A 144 9.60 8.14 5.03
CA GLU A 144 9.44 8.00 6.47
C GLU A 144 10.16 9.14 7.24
N ASP A 145 11.37 9.50 6.82
CA ASP A 145 12.16 10.56 7.44
C ASP A 145 11.53 11.95 7.28
N GLU A 146 10.81 12.18 6.17
CA GLU A 146 10.05 13.42 5.96
C GLU A 146 8.87 13.54 6.94
N GLY A 147 8.39 12.41 7.48
CA GLY A 147 7.29 12.34 8.44
C GLY A 147 5.91 12.39 7.79
N GLN A 148 4.97 11.69 8.38
CA GLN A 148 3.56 11.64 7.96
C GLN A 148 3.35 11.38 6.46
N PRO A 149 3.86 10.25 5.92
CA PRO A 149 3.66 9.92 4.50
C PRO A 149 2.18 9.94 4.07
N ARG A 150 1.25 9.57 4.95
CA ARG A 150 -0.20 9.60 4.71
C ARG A 150 -0.74 10.96 4.30
N ALA A 151 -0.04 12.05 4.63
CA ALA A 151 -0.50 13.41 4.36
C ALA A 151 -0.68 13.71 2.87
N SER A 152 0.00 12.96 1.99
CA SER A 152 -0.13 13.12 0.54
C SER A 152 -1.40 12.46 -0.02
N ILE A 153 -1.99 11.51 0.68
CA ILE A 153 -3.09 10.68 0.18
C ILE A 153 -4.30 11.51 -0.31
N PRO A 154 -4.81 12.51 0.44
CA PRO A 154 -5.98 13.27 -0.03
C PRO A 154 -5.78 13.98 -1.37
N GLN A 155 -4.54 14.25 -1.78
CA GLN A 155 -4.21 14.91 -3.05
C GLN A 155 -4.07 13.93 -4.21
N GLU A 156 -4.14 12.62 -3.94
CA GLU A 156 -3.94 11.55 -4.92
C GLU A 156 -5.23 10.76 -5.20
N THR A 157 -6.39 11.35 -4.91
CA THR A 157 -7.70 10.68 -5.04
C THR A 157 -8.43 11.00 -6.34
N ASP A 158 -7.84 11.80 -7.22
CA ASP A 158 -8.48 12.26 -8.46
C ASP A 158 -8.36 11.23 -9.60
N LYS A 159 -7.19 10.65 -9.76
CA LYS A 159 -6.88 9.73 -10.87
C LYS A 159 -5.81 8.73 -10.46
N PRO A 160 -5.73 7.57 -11.14
CA PRO A 160 -4.67 6.61 -10.87
C PRO A 160 -3.30 7.14 -11.28
N ALA A 161 -2.25 6.57 -10.71
CA ALA A 161 -0.89 6.83 -11.14
C ALA A 161 -0.71 6.39 -12.61
N PRO A 162 0.13 7.08 -13.40
CA PRO A 162 0.37 6.69 -14.79
C PRO A 162 1.12 5.36 -14.89
N ILE A 163 0.79 4.61 -15.93
CA ILE A 163 1.48 3.37 -16.31
C ILE A 163 2.10 3.52 -17.70
#